data_097bf528e2290e009f5059cba5d84ca3
#
_entry.id   097bf528e2290e009f5059cba5d84ca3
#
_cell.length_a   1.000
_cell.length_b   1.000
_cell.length_c   1.000
_cell.angle_alpha   90.00
_cell.angle_beta   90.00
_cell.angle_gamma   90.00
#
_symmetry.space_group_name_H-M   'P 1'
#
loop_
_entity.id
_entity.type
_entity.pdbx_description
1 polymer ?
#
loop_
_entity_poly.entity_id
_entity_poly.type
_entity_poly.pdbx_seq_one_letter_code
_entity_poly.pdbx_strand_id
1 'polypeptide(L)'
;MTLSVRERIVRAVLQRVTAAVAPVPVIRPPTVPVSREAGVAVLLTLDGDSIDAHSNAVVDRSLRIRLTAVAQGSEAFDQVDNALVLAHAALMQSPNLDGLSLGIREFEADWDTDDLDAGSLALPARYEIRYRTLSADLTQMG
;
A
#
# COMPACT_ATOMS: atom_id res chain seq x y z
N MET A 1 19.30 13.78 3.94
CA MET A 1 17.91 14.18 3.68
C MET A 1 16.99 13.51 4.70
N THR A 2 16.15 14.30 5.35
CA THR A 2 15.18 13.76 6.31
C THR A 2 13.86 13.51 5.58
N LEU A 3 13.36 12.30 5.68
CA LEU A 3 12.12 11.91 5.02
C LEU A 3 10.90 12.41 5.79
N SER A 4 9.82 12.69 5.07
CA SER A 4 8.53 12.98 5.69
C SER A 4 8.01 11.76 6.46
N VAL A 5 7.11 11.99 7.41
CA VAL A 5 6.43 10.89 8.12
C VAL A 5 5.71 10.00 7.11
N ARG A 6 5.02 10.60 6.12
CA ARG A 6 4.35 9.86 5.06
C ARG A 6 5.29 8.92 4.31
N GLU A 7 6.46 9.41 3.91
CA GLU A 7 7.41 8.59 3.15
C GLU A 7 7.97 7.44 4.00
N ARG A 8 8.20 7.69 5.30
CA ARG A 8 8.61 6.63 6.22
C ARG A 8 7.53 5.56 6.38
N ILE A 9 6.26 5.97 6.42
CA ILE A 9 5.13 5.03 6.45
C ILE A 9 5.10 4.17 5.20
N VAL A 10 5.22 4.80 4.02
CA VAL A 10 5.19 4.07 2.75
C VAL A 10 6.32 3.05 2.67
N ARG A 11 7.52 3.42 3.11
CA ARG A 11 8.67 2.51 3.13
C ARG A 11 8.49 1.36 4.11
N ALA A 12 7.86 1.63 5.26
CA ALA A 12 7.55 0.57 6.23
C ALA A 12 6.52 -0.42 5.66
N VAL A 13 5.48 0.08 5.00
CA VAL A 13 4.50 -0.77 4.32
C VAL A 13 5.17 -1.61 3.24
N LEU A 14 5.99 -0.98 2.39
CA LEU A 14 6.70 -1.67 1.32
C LEU A 14 7.56 -2.81 1.87
N GLN A 15 8.31 -2.56 2.93
CA GLN A 15 9.17 -3.55 3.57
C GLN A 15 8.37 -4.74 4.10
N ARG A 16 7.27 -4.48 4.79
CA ARG A 16 6.43 -5.54 5.37
C ARG A 16 5.76 -6.39 4.32
N VAL A 17 5.19 -5.75 3.31
CA VAL A 17 4.53 -6.47 2.22
C VAL A 17 5.54 -7.28 1.42
N THR A 18 6.71 -6.71 1.12
CA THR A 18 7.78 -7.43 0.41
C THR A 18 8.19 -8.70 1.14
N ALA A 19 8.39 -8.62 2.45
CA ALA A 19 8.75 -9.79 3.25
C ALA A 19 7.63 -10.83 3.29
N ALA A 20 6.37 -10.38 3.38
CA ALA A 20 5.23 -11.27 3.55
C ALA A 20 4.89 -12.07 2.28
N VAL A 21 5.04 -11.46 1.10
CA VAL A 21 4.65 -12.10 -0.16
C VAL A 21 5.84 -12.72 -0.91
N ALA A 22 7.05 -12.62 -0.35
CA ALA A 22 8.24 -13.19 -1.01
C ALA A 22 7.99 -14.64 -1.43
N PRO A 23 8.42 -15.08 -2.62
CA PRO A 23 9.29 -14.40 -3.58
C PRO A 23 8.54 -13.53 -4.60
N VAL A 24 7.26 -13.26 -4.41
CA VAL A 24 6.50 -12.38 -5.30
C VAL A 24 7.08 -10.97 -5.22
N PRO A 25 7.43 -10.35 -6.37
CA PRO A 25 7.99 -9.00 -6.35
C PRO A 25 6.94 -7.97 -5.96
N VAL A 26 7.36 -7.01 -5.14
CA VAL A 26 6.56 -5.84 -4.76
C VAL A 26 7.23 -4.62 -5.34
N ILE A 27 6.50 -3.86 -6.14
CA ILE A 27 7.04 -2.76 -6.92
C ILE A 27 6.29 -1.48 -6.57
N ARG A 28 7.05 -0.42 -6.33
CA ARG A 28 6.49 0.93 -6.16
C ARG A 28 6.74 1.72 -7.43
N PRO A 29 5.73 1.88 -8.32
CA PRO A 29 5.92 2.71 -9.51
C PRO A 29 6.32 4.14 -9.13
N PRO A 30 7.11 4.84 -9.95
CA PRO A 30 7.50 4.48 -11.32
C PRO A 30 8.87 3.81 -11.44
N THR A 31 9.43 3.23 -10.39
CA THR A 31 10.84 2.85 -10.33
C THR A 31 11.25 1.75 -11.29
N VAL A 32 10.44 0.69 -11.48
CA VAL A 32 10.80 -0.42 -12.38
C VAL A 32 9.52 -0.92 -13.08
N PRO A 33 9.57 -1.12 -14.41
CA PRO A 33 8.45 -1.76 -15.10
C PRO A 33 8.25 -3.19 -14.63
N VAL A 34 6.99 -3.61 -14.51
CA VAL A 34 6.68 -5.00 -14.19
C VAL A 34 6.99 -5.84 -15.42
N SER A 35 7.86 -6.85 -15.26
CA SER A 35 8.13 -7.80 -16.32
C SER A 35 6.91 -8.71 -16.51
N ARG A 36 6.44 -8.84 -17.76
CA ARG A 36 5.34 -9.73 -18.09
C ARG A 36 5.68 -11.19 -17.82
N GLU A 37 6.96 -11.50 -17.70
CA GLU A 37 7.45 -12.87 -17.45
C GLU A 37 7.43 -13.24 -15.97
N ALA A 38 7.20 -12.28 -15.07
CA ALA A 38 7.30 -12.50 -13.63
C ALA A 38 6.15 -13.31 -13.04
N GLY A 39 5.09 -13.59 -13.81
CA GLY A 39 3.92 -14.32 -13.34
C GLY A 39 3.02 -13.45 -12.48
N VAL A 40 3.32 -13.33 -11.18
CA VAL A 40 2.55 -12.53 -10.23
C VAL A 40 3.42 -11.41 -9.66
N ALA A 41 2.82 -10.25 -9.41
CA ALA A 41 3.49 -9.12 -8.79
C ALA A 41 2.48 -8.30 -7.97
N VAL A 42 2.97 -7.52 -7.02
CA VAL A 42 2.17 -6.58 -6.24
C VAL A 42 2.69 -5.17 -6.48
N LEU A 43 1.80 -4.26 -6.81
CA LEU A 43 2.12 -2.85 -7.03
C LEU A 43 1.62 -2.04 -5.84
N LEU A 44 2.49 -1.22 -5.25
CA LEU A 44 2.13 -0.28 -4.19
C LEU A 44 2.03 1.12 -4.77
N THR A 45 0.83 1.70 -4.72
CA THR A 45 0.60 3.07 -5.21
C THR A 45 -0.09 3.91 -4.13
N LEU A 46 0.08 5.22 -4.23
CA LEU A 46 -0.57 6.17 -3.33
C LEU A 46 -1.77 6.77 -4.04
N ASP A 47 -2.94 6.71 -3.41
CA ASP A 47 -4.17 7.23 -3.98
C ASP A 47 -4.52 8.63 -3.48
N GLY A 48 -3.97 9.02 -2.33
CA GLY A 48 -4.23 10.34 -1.80
C GLY A 48 -3.80 10.48 -0.35
N ASP A 49 -3.83 11.72 0.13
CA ASP A 49 -3.48 12.06 1.50
C ASP A 49 -4.41 13.21 1.92
N SER A 50 -5.29 12.95 2.87
CA SER A 50 -6.27 13.94 3.32
C SER A 50 -5.94 14.45 4.70
N ILE A 51 -6.39 15.68 4.98
CA ILE A 51 -6.29 16.30 6.29
C ILE A 51 -7.62 16.12 7.00
N ASP A 52 -7.59 15.42 8.14
CA ASP A 52 -8.79 15.08 8.89
C ASP A 52 -9.11 16.10 9.98
N ALA A 53 -8.07 16.63 10.62
CA ALA A 53 -8.25 17.60 11.70
C ALA A 53 -6.98 18.44 11.92
N HIS A 54 -7.17 19.67 12.30
CA HIS A 54 -6.12 20.56 12.78
C HIS A 54 -6.32 20.81 14.27
N SER A 55 -5.22 20.81 15.02
CA SER A 55 -5.24 21.11 16.44
C SER A 55 -3.95 21.86 16.79
N ASN A 56 -4.02 23.17 16.89
CA ASN A 56 -2.87 24.03 17.17
C ASN A 56 -1.68 23.72 16.22
N ALA A 57 -0.63 23.09 16.74
CA ALA A 57 0.58 22.81 15.97
C ALA A 57 0.58 21.43 15.31
N VAL A 58 -0.52 20.68 15.38
CA VAL A 58 -0.60 19.28 14.97
C VAL A 58 -1.69 19.10 13.92
N VAL A 59 -1.41 18.21 12.95
CA VAL A 59 -2.36 17.88 11.89
C VAL A 59 -2.56 16.36 11.85
N ASP A 60 -3.80 15.93 11.94
CA ASP A 60 -4.19 14.54 11.72
C ASP A 60 -4.47 14.32 10.25
N ARG A 61 -3.90 13.23 9.71
CA ARG A 61 -3.93 12.92 8.29
C ARG A 61 -4.35 11.48 8.04
N SER A 62 -4.86 11.23 6.84
CA SER A 62 -5.18 9.89 6.36
C SER A 62 -4.52 9.68 5.01
N LEU A 63 -3.57 8.76 4.96
CA LEU A 63 -2.90 8.36 3.73
C LEU A 63 -3.66 7.18 3.13
N ARG A 64 -4.05 7.29 1.87
CA ARG A 64 -4.68 6.19 1.15
C ARG A 64 -3.68 5.53 0.24
N ILE A 65 -3.49 4.24 0.44
CA ILE A 65 -2.62 3.42 -0.38
C ILE A 65 -3.43 2.34 -1.08
N ARG A 66 -2.88 1.84 -2.16
CA ARG A 66 -3.46 0.74 -2.91
C ARG A 66 -2.40 -0.30 -3.18
N LEU A 67 -2.72 -1.55 -2.87
CA LEU A 67 -1.93 -2.71 -3.28
C LEU A 67 -2.68 -3.39 -4.40
N THR A 68 -2.08 -3.46 -5.59
CA THR A 68 -2.70 -4.13 -6.73
C THR A 68 -1.90 -5.37 -7.04
N ALA A 69 -2.53 -6.53 -6.85
CA ALA A 69 -1.93 -7.81 -7.23
C ALA A 69 -2.29 -8.10 -8.69
N VAL A 70 -1.27 -8.40 -9.48
CA VAL A 70 -1.42 -8.68 -10.92
C VAL A 70 -0.85 -10.05 -11.22
N ALA A 71 -1.51 -10.80 -12.10
CA ALA A 71 -1.06 -12.11 -12.52
C ALA A 71 -1.60 -12.45 -13.89
N GLN A 72 -0.98 -13.44 -14.53
CA GLN A 72 -1.37 -13.95 -15.85
C GLN A 72 -1.50 -15.46 -15.80
N GLY A 73 -2.36 -15.99 -16.67
CA GLY A 73 -2.50 -17.43 -16.86
C GLY A 73 -3.66 -18.04 -16.09
N SER A 74 -3.76 -19.35 -16.15
CA SER A 74 -4.89 -20.11 -15.61
C SER A 74 -4.99 -20.08 -14.09
N GLU A 75 -3.87 -19.78 -13.39
CA GLU A 75 -3.83 -19.71 -11.93
C GLU A 75 -3.83 -18.30 -11.39
N ALA A 76 -4.17 -17.31 -12.24
CA ALA A 76 -4.08 -15.89 -11.88
C ALA A 76 -4.93 -15.55 -10.66
N PHE A 77 -6.17 -16.05 -10.57
CA PHE A 77 -7.03 -15.77 -9.42
C PHE A 77 -6.44 -16.29 -8.11
N ASP A 78 -5.93 -17.51 -8.12
CA ASP A 78 -5.35 -18.10 -6.91
C ASP A 78 -4.08 -17.37 -6.50
N GLN A 79 -3.25 -16.99 -7.46
CA GLN A 79 -2.00 -16.25 -7.18
C GLN A 79 -2.27 -14.87 -6.63
N VAL A 80 -3.21 -14.13 -7.22
CA VAL A 80 -3.60 -12.79 -6.77
C VAL A 80 -4.22 -12.86 -5.38
N ASP A 81 -5.14 -13.78 -5.17
CA ASP A 81 -5.81 -13.95 -3.88
C ASP A 81 -4.80 -14.27 -2.78
N ASN A 82 -3.90 -15.21 -3.03
CA ASN A 82 -2.89 -15.57 -2.05
C ASN A 82 -1.97 -14.39 -1.71
N ALA A 83 -1.53 -13.63 -2.71
CA ALA A 83 -0.68 -12.47 -2.48
C ALA A 83 -1.39 -11.42 -1.61
N LEU A 84 -2.67 -11.14 -1.89
CA LEU A 84 -3.45 -10.19 -1.10
C LEU A 84 -3.71 -10.66 0.32
N VAL A 85 -3.96 -11.96 0.52
CA VAL A 85 -4.13 -12.54 1.87
C VAL A 85 -2.86 -12.32 2.70
N LEU A 86 -1.70 -12.63 2.14
CA LEU A 86 -0.42 -12.48 2.83
C LEU A 86 -0.09 -11.03 3.13
N ALA A 87 -0.31 -10.14 2.15
CA ALA A 87 -0.08 -8.71 2.32
C ALA A 87 -0.99 -8.10 3.39
N HIS A 88 -2.26 -8.46 3.35
CA HIS A 88 -3.25 -8.00 4.33
C HIS A 88 -2.86 -8.41 5.74
N ALA A 89 -2.52 -9.67 5.95
CA ALA A 89 -2.11 -10.17 7.26
C ALA A 89 -0.89 -9.42 7.79
N ALA A 90 0.09 -9.12 6.92
CA ALA A 90 1.29 -8.40 7.31
C ALA A 90 0.99 -6.96 7.77
N LEU A 91 0.06 -6.28 7.09
CA LEU A 91 -0.33 -4.93 7.46
C LEU A 91 -1.13 -4.90 8.76
N MET A 92 -2.06 -5.82 8.92
CA MET A 92 -2.98 -5.81 10.07
C MET A 92 -2.39 -6.44 11.32
N GLN A 93 -1.26 -7.14 11.23
CA GLN A 93 -0.58 -7.71 12.37
C GLN A 93 -0.02 -6.64 13.31
N SER A 94 0.46 -5.53 12.75
CA SER A 94 1.03 -4.43 13.52
C SER A 94 0.67 -3.09 12.87
N PRO A 95 -0.59 -2.66 12.99
CA PRO A 95 -1.10 -1.51 12.22
C PRO A 95 -0.53 -0.16 12.65
N ASN A 96 0.17 -0.09 13.79
CA ASN A 96 0.83 1.14 14.20
C ASN A 96 2.16 1.38 13.48
N LEU A 97 2.67 0.42 12.70
CA LEU A 97 3.92 0.53 11.94
C LEU A 97 5.09 1.02 12.81
N ASP A 98 5.27 0.37 13.97
CA ASP A 98 6.31 0.72 14.95
C ASP A 98 6.22 2.17 15.44
N GLY A 99 4.99 2.66 15.57
CA GLY A 99 4.73 4.01 16.09
C GLY A 99 4.57 5.10 15.04
N LEU A 100 4.76 4.79 13.76
CA LEU A 100 4.59 5.77 12.68
C LEU A 100 3.13 6.07 12.37
N SER A 101 2.25 5.11 12.62
CA SER A 101 0.84 5.19 12.27
C SER A 101 -0.03 5.16 13.51
N LEU A 102 -1.17 5.84 13.46
CA LEU A 102 -2.22 5.78 14.48
C LEU A 102 -3.15 4.58 14.25
N GLY A 103 -3.12 3.99 13.07
CA GLY A 103 -3.92 2.83 12.72
C GLY A 103 -4.02 2.64 11.21
N ILE A 104 -4.34 1.42 10.80
CA ILE A 104 -4.58 1.06 9.41
C ILE A 104 -5.94 0.42 9.34
N ARG A 105 -6.75 0.80 8.34
CA ARG A 105 -8.00 0.13 8.05
C ARG A 105 -8.13 -0.10 6.56
N GLU A 106 -8.76 -1.19 6.22
CA GLU A 106 -9.16 -1.49 4.86
C GLU A 106 -10.40 -0.67 4.49
N PHE A 107 -10.51 -0.24 3.24
CA PHE A 107 -11.71 0.43 2.77
C PHE A 107 -12.07 -0.05 1.37
N GLU A 108 -13.20 0.43 0.86
CA GLU A 108 -13.80 -0.01 -0.39
C GLU A 108 -12.82 0.05 -1.56
N ALA A 109 -12.80 -1.02 -2.35
CA ALA A 109 -12.03 -1.08 -3.58
C ALA A 109 -12.98 -1.41 -4.73
N ASP A 110 -13.01 -0.54 -5.73
CA ASP A 110 -13.73 -0.79 -6.97
C ASP A 110 -12.83 -1.56 -7.92
N TRP A 111 -13.31 -2.69 -8.41
CA TRP A 111 -12.57 -3.49 -9.37
C TRP A 111 -13.01 -3.13 -10.78
N ASP A 112 -12.06 -2.60 -11.55
CA ASP A 112 -12.30 -2.29 -12.95
C ASP A 112 -11.93 -3.52 -13.79
N THR A 113 -12.96 -4.18 -14.32
CA THR A 113 -12.77 -5.37 -15.17
C THR A 113 -12.69 -5.02 -16.65
N ASP A 114 -12.92 -3.78 -17.02
CA ASP A 114 -12.90 -3.36 -18.42
C ASP A 114 -11.48 -3.27 -18.98
N ASP A 115 -10.48 -3.07 -18.11
CA ASP A 115 -9.08 -2.96 -18.51
C ASP A 115 -8.33 -4.29 -18.48
N LEU A 116 -9.03 -5.40 -18.31
CA LEU A 116 -8.39 -6.71 -18.27
C LEU A 116 -8.04 -7.19 -19.68
N ASP A 117 -6.75 -7.28 -19.98
CA ASP A 117 -6.27 -7.99 -21.16
C ASP A 117 -6.62 -9.48 -21.03
N ALA A 118 -6.82 -10.15 -22.17
CA ALA A 118 -7.09 -11.57 -22.17
C ALA A 118 -5.97 -12.33 -21.44
N GLY A 119 -6.34 -13.08 -20.40
CA GLY A 119 -5.40 -13.86 -19.60
C GLY A 119 -4.68 -13.10 -18.50
N SER A 120 -4.96 -11.80 -18.32
CA SER A 120 -4.39 -10.99 -17.24
C SER A 120 -5.45 -10.65 -16.22
N LEU A 121 -5.02 -10.55 -14.95
CA LEU A 121 -5.89 -10.18 -13.83
C LEU A 121 -5.17 -9.15 -12.97
N ALA A 122 -5.90 -8.11 -12.55
CA ALA A 122 -5.41 -7.11 -11.62
C ALA A 122 -6.50 -6.83 -10.58
N LEU A 123 -6.22 -7.10 -9.30
CA LEU A 123 -7.16 -6.84 -8.22
C LEU A 123 -6.54 -5.89 -7.19
N PRO A 124 -7.20 -4.75 -6.90
CA PRO A 124 -6.72 -3.82 -5.89
C PRO A 124 -7.24 -4.16 -4.50
N ALA A 125 -6.44 -3.81 -3.50
CA ALA A 125 -6.86 -3.73 -2.10
C ALA A 125 -6.46 -2.35 -1.59
N ARG A 126 -7.38 -1.64 -0.97
CA ARG A 126 -7.15 -0.26 -0.54
C ARG A 126 -7.14 -0.16 0.97
N TYR A 127 -6.18 0.62 1.48
CA TYR A 127 -6.00 0.84 2.90
C TYR A 127 -5.89 2.33 3.19
N GLU A 128 -6.41 2.72 4.35
CA GLU A 128 -6.26 4.06 4.89
C GLU A 128 -5.38 3.99 6.12
N ILE A 129 -4.31 4.78 6.12
CA ILE A 129 -3.34 4.81 7.21
C ILE A 129 -3.43 6.19 7.87
N ARG A 130 -3.88 6.20 9.12
CA ARG A 130 -3.98 7.44 9.88
C ARG A 130 -2.64 7.75 10.52
N TYR A 131 -2.23 9.01 10.44
CA TYR A 131 -0.97 9.45 11.02
C TYR A 131 -1.07 10.93 11.40
N ARG A 132 -0.04 11.40 12.08
CA ARG A 132 -0.02 12.77 12.60
C ARG A 132 1.33 13.40 12.30
N THR A 133 1.30 14.69 11.94
CA THR A 133 2.52 15.49 11.79
C THR A 133 2.38 16.80 12.54
N LEU A 134 3.50 17.47 12.78
CA LEU A 134 3.45 18.87 13.11
C LEU A 134 2.92 19.66 11.89
N SER A 135 2.20 20.73 12.14
CA SER A 135 1.66 21.54 11.03
C SER A 135 2.78 22.25 10.25
N ALA A 136 3.89 22.58 10.92
CA ALA A 136 5.00 23.31 10.32
C ALA A 136 6.10 22.40 9.77
N ASP A 137 6.08 21.10 10.07
CA ASP A 137 7.18 20.20 9.70
C ASP A 137 6.65 18.79 9.41
N LEU A 138 6.67 18.43 8.14
CA LEU A 138 6.18 17.10 7.68
C LEU A 138 7.10 15.95 8.08
N THR A 139 8.29 16.24 8.59
CA THR A 139 9.23 15.20 9.02
C THR A 139 9.04 14.80 10.48
N GLN A 140 8.22 15.53 11.22
CA GLN A 140 8.02 15.33 12.66
C GLN A 140 6.61 14.85 12.95
N MET A 141 6.53 13.81 13.78
CA MET A 141 5.24 13.35 14.32
C MET A 141 4.77 14.29 15.41
N GLY A 142 3.48 14.52 15.44
CA GLY A 142 2.85 15.33 16.47
C GLY A 142 2.66 14.61 17.79
#